data_be2a61c224efb34b7ef6596a7d89329b
#
_entry.id   be2a61c224efb34b7ef6596a7d89329b
#
_cell.length_a   1.000
_cell.length_b   1.000
_cell.length_c   1.000
_cell.angle_alpha   90.00
_cell.angle_beta   90.00
_cell.angle_gamma   90.00
#
_symmetry.space_group_name_H-M   'P 1'
#
loop_
_entity.id
_entity.type
_entity.pdbx_description
1 polymer ?
#
loop_
_entity_poly.entity_id
_entity_poly.type
_entity_poly.pdbx_seq_one_letter_code
_entity_poly.pdbx_strand_id
1 'polypeptide(L)'
;RRLEPGMYREGMMQCPSFGHTKPLHIGRGGAILLDDKAAYEEIIRMRYDGRDLNTTPWESQQVFKVGYHYKPTIEEAELGVALLEGLKENPKVPEFVQYPDLRNISIMD
;
A
#
# COMPACT_ATOMS: atom_id res chain seq x y z
N ARG A 1 -2.56 6.95 -5.12
CA ARG A 1 -1.52 7.92 -5.45
C ARG A 1 -0.25 7.20 -5.93
N ARG A 2 0.61 7.88 -6.66
CA ARG A 2 1.92 7.38 -7.10
C ARG A 2 2.96 7.57 -6.01
N LEU A 3 3.95 6.69 -5.96
CA LEU A 3 5.11 6.87 -5.11
C LEU A 3 6.06 7.89 -5.75
N GLU A 4 6.34 8.96 -5.03
CA GLU A 4 7.18 10.07 -5.49
C GLU A 4 8.13 10.51 -4.37
N PRO A 5 9.35 10.97 -4.69
CA PRO A 5 10.25 11.54 -3.68
C PRO A 5 9.59 12.71 -2.94
N GLY A 6 9.73 12.75 -1.63
CA GLY A 6 9.19 13.83 -0.79
C GLY A 6 7.65 13.91 -0.72
N MET A 7 6.95 12.84 -1.12
CA MET A 7 5.49 12.82 -1.10
C MET A 7 4.89 12.76 0.31
N TYR A 8 5.63 12.21 1.27
CA TYR A 8 5.14 12.07 2.62
C TYR A 8 5.02 13.43 3.33
N ARG A 9 3.96 13.60 4.08
CA ARG A 9 3.73 14.77 4.94
C ARG A 9 3.33 14.30 6.33
N GLU A 10 4.03 14.81 7.33
CA GLU A 10 3.77 14.53 8.73
C GLU A 10 2.30 14.77 9.10
N GLY A 11 1.77 13.90 9.96
CA GLY A 11 0.38 13.94 10.41
C GLY A 11 -0.64 13.46 9.38
N MET A 12 -0.20 12.97 8.21
CA MET A 12 -1.09 12.47 7.17
C MET A 12 -0.93 10.96 6.98
N MET A 13 -2.03 10.32 6.65
CA MET A 13 -2.02 8.94 6.14
C MET A 13 -2.06 8.99 4.61
N GLN A 14 -1.02 8.52 3.95
CA GLN A 14 -0.88 8.55 2.50
C GLN A 14 -0.80 7.15 1.92
N CYS A 15 -1.58 6.90 0.85
CA CYS A 15 -1.71 5.57 0.23
C CYS A 15 -1.17 5.58 -1.21
N PRO A 16 0.14 5.31 -1.44
CA PRO A 16 0.64 5.02 -2.76
C PRO A 16 0.14 3.67 -3.28
N SER A 17 -0.10 3.61 -4.59
CA SER A 17 -0.54 2.41 -5.29
C SER A 17 0.63 1.78 -6.04
N PHE A 18 0.66 0.44 -6.11
CA PHE A 18 1.63 -0.37 -6.84
C PHE A 18 1.00 -1.08 -8.05
N GLY A 19 -0.11 -0.55 -8.57
CA GLY A 19 -0.73 -1.06 -9.79
C GLY A 19 0.22 -0.96 -11.01
N HIS A 20 -0.09 -1.71 -12.05
CA HIS A 20 0.78 -1.90 -13.23
C HIS A 20 1.15 -0.61 -13.98
N THR A 21 0.40 0.48 -13.82
CA THR A 21 0.68 1.80 -14.44
C THR A 21 1.49 2.73 -13.55
N LYS A 22 1.94 2.27 -12.39
CA LYS A 22 2.66 3.09 -11.42
C LYS A 22 4.19 2.94 -11.57
N PRO A 23 4.98 3.92 -11.12
CA PRO A 23 6.44 3.79 -11.14
C PRO A 23 6.95 2.54 -10.43
N LEU A 24 6.41 2.24 -9.26
CA LEU A 24 6.59 0.96 -8.57
C LEU A 24 5.40 0.05 -8.95
N HIS A 25 5.60 -0.80 -9.94
CA HIS A 25 4.53 -1.58 -10.58
C HIS A 25 4.66 -3.08 -10.28
N ILE A 26 4.14 -3.48 -9.15
CA ILE A 26 4.03 -4.91 -8.79
C ILE A 26 2.81 -5.56 -9.48
N GLY A 27 1.91 -4.75 -10.04
CA GLY A 27 0.65 -5.19 -10.66
C GLY A 27 -0.55 -5.01 -9.74
N ARG A 28 -0.37 -5.04 -8.44
CA ARG A 28 -1.40 -4.87 -7.41
C ARG A 28 -0.81 -4.33 -6.11
N GLY A 29 -1.69 -4.01 -5.16
CA GLY A 29 -1.28 -3.60 -3.82
C GLY A 29 -0.87 -2.15 -3.73
N GLY A 30 -0.24 -1.82 -2.62
CA GLY A 30 0.19 -0.48 -2.27
C GLY A 30 0.86 -0.46 -0.91
N ALA A 31 1.07 0.75 -0.40
CA ALA A 31 1.54 0.96 0.96
C ALA A 31 0.71 2.04 1.65
N ILE A 32 0.82 2.09 2.96
CA ILE A 32 0.29 3.19 3.77
C ILE A 32 1.48 3.82 4.47
N LEU A 33 1.72 5.11 4.21
CA LEU A 33 2.74 5.91 4.86
C LEU A 33 2.07 6.72 5.98
N LEU A 34 2.56 6.57 7.20
CA LEU A 34 2.02 7.26 8.37
C LEU A 34 3.11 7.35 9.45
N ASP A 35 2.94 8.28 10.38
CA ASP A 35 3.82 8.50 11.54
C ASP A 35 3.13 8.22 12.89
N ASP A 36 1.81 8.02 12.90
CA ASP A 36 1.07 7.61 14.09
C ASP A 36 1.32 6.13 14.41
N LYS A 37 2.03 5.90 15.52
CA LYS A 37 2.39 4.55 15.97
C LYS A 37 1.16 3.69 16.31
N ALA A 38 0.14 4.25 16.94
CA ALA A 38 -1.06 3.50 17.31
C ALA A 38 -1.84 3.06 16.07
N ALA A 39 -2.00 3.95 15.09
CA ALA A 39 -2.60 3.62 13.80
C ALA A 39 -1.78 2.58 13.04
N TYR A 40 -0.44 2.67 13.07
CA TYR A 40 0.45 1.68 12.47
C TYR A 40 0.23 0.29 13.06
N GLU A 41 0.23 0.16 14.39
CA GLU A 41 0.05 -1.12 15.08
C GLU A 41 -1.33 -1.75 14.78
N GLU A 42 -2.35 -0.94 14.65
CA GLU A 42 -3.69 -1.41 14.26
C GLU A 42 -3.74 -1.88 12.80
N ILE A 43 -3.17 -1.11 11.87
CA ILE A 43 -3.13 -1.45 10.44
C ILE A 43 -2.31 -2.72 10.19
N ILE A 44 -1.21 -2.92 10.91
CA ILE A 44 -0.40 -4.15 10.82
C ILE A 44 -1.24 -5.39 11.15
N ARG A 45 -2.07 -5.33 12.17
CA ARG A 45 -3.00 -6.43 12.50
C ARG A 45 -4.11 -6.57 11.47
N MET A 46 -4.69 -5.46 11.07
CA MET A 46 -5.79 -5.41 10.10
C MET A 46 -5.40 -6.03 8.75
N ARG A 47 -4.18 -5.78 8.26
CA ARG A 47 -3.71 -6.36 6.98
C ARG A 47 -3.47 -7.87 7.01
N TYR A 48 -3.40 -8.47 8.20
CA TYR A 48 -3.10 -9.89 8.40
C TYR A 48 -4.14 -10.57 9.29
N ASP A 49 -5.36 -10.64 8.82
CA ASP A 49 -6.46 -11.38 9.45
C ASP A 49 -6.76 -10.96 10.91
N GLY A 50 -6.43 -9.74 11.30
CA GLY A 50 -6.59 -9.26 12.67
C GLY A 50 -5.58 -9.83 13.68
N ARG A 51 -4.53 -10.51 13.19
CA ARG A 51 -3.54 -11.21 14.00
C ARG A 51 -2.39 -10.32 14.45
N ASP A 52 -1.86 -10.64 15.63
CA ASP A 52 -0.59 -10.08 16.09
C ASP A 52 0.55 -10.93 15.53
N LEU A 53 1.42 -10.32 14.72
CA LEU A 53 2.56 -11.01 14.10
C LEU A 53 3.63 -11.43 15.12
N ASN A 54 3.63 -10.83 16.32
CA ASN A 54 4.59 -11.12 17.38
C ASN A 54 4.12 -12.24 18.32
N THR A 55 2.86 -12.67 18.19
CA THR A 55 2.30 -13.75 19.01
C THR A 55 2.36 -15.07 18.25
N THR A 56 3.14 -16.00 18.73
CA THR A 56 3.30 -17.34 18.14
C THR A 56 3.23 -18.41 19.23
N PRO A 57 2.37 -19.44 19.10
CA PRO A 57 1.40 -19.62 18.01
C PRO A 57 0.26 -18.58 18.07
N TRP A 58 -0.29 -18.23 16.93
CA TRP A 58 -1.33 -17.20 16.83
C TRP A 58 -2.62 -17.54 17.62
N GLU A 59 -2.89 -18.82 17.82
CA GLU A 59 -4.02 -19.33 18.63
C GLU A 59 -3.94 -18.89 20.10
N SER A 60 -2.77 -18.53 20.59
CA SER A 60 -2.58 -17.99 21.94
C SER A 60 -2.97 -16.52 22.07
N GLN A 61 -3.26 -15.85 20.96
CA GLN A 61 -3.72 -14.47 20.95
C GLN A 61 -5.08 -14.36 21.62
N GLN A 62 -5.19 -13.45 22.60
CA GLN A 62 -6.41 -13.29 23.41
C GLN A 62 -7.41 -12.31 22.78
N VAL A 63 -6.90 -11.31 22.05
CA VAL A 63 -7.70 -10.25 21.45
C VAL A 63 -7.51 -10.27 19.95
N PHE A 64 -8.60 -10.49 19.21
CA PHE A 64 -8.66 -10.43 17.78
C PHE A 64 -9.29 -9.11 17.32
N LYS A 65 -8.76 -8.54 16.24
CA LYS A 65 -9.33 -7.40 15.55
C LYS A 65 -9.98 -7.84 14.26
N VAL A 66 -10.91 -7.04 13.75
CA VAL A 66 -11.36 -7.21 12.36
C VAL A 66 -10.19 -7.02 11.44
N GLY A 67 -9.96 -7.97 10.53
CA GLY A 67 -8.81 -7.95 9.65
C GLY A 67 -9.13 -8.51 8.28
N TYR A 68 -8.18 -8.32 7.37
CA TYR A 68 -8.25 -8.73 5.98
C TYR A 68 -6.97 -9.46 5.58
N HIS A 69 -7.03 -10.21 4.51
CA HIS A 69 -5.87 -10.92 3.99
C HIS A 69 -5.17 -10.09 2.90
N TYR A 70 -4.46 -9.03 3.31
CA TYR A 70 -3.77 -8.09 2.41
C TYR A 70 -2.25 -8.22 2.45
N LYS A 71 -1.75 -9.32 2.99
CA LYS A 71 -0.31 -9.58 2.99
C LYS A 71 0.15 -9.92 1.56
N PRO A 72 1.23 -9.30 1.06
CA PRO A 72 1.83 -9.69 -0.21
C PRO A 72 2.44 -11.09 -0.13
N THR A 73 2.59 -11.75 -1.26
CA THR A 73 3.41 -12.97 -1.36
C THR A 73 4.90 -12.62 -1.25
N ILE A 74 5.74 -13.61 -1.04
CA ILE A 74 7.20 -13.42 -0.99
C ILE A 74 7.69 -12.88 -2.33
N GLU A 75 7.23 -13.45 -3.43
CA GLU A 75 7.58 -13.05 -4.81
C GLU A 75 7.19 -11.59 -5.09
N GLU A 76 6.00 -11.19 -4.67
CA GLU A 76 5.54 -9.79 -4.79
C GLU A 76 6.41 -8.84 -3.96
N ALA A 77 6.82 -9.24 -2.76
CA ALA A 77 7.68 -8.44 -1.90
C ALA A 77 9.10 -8.30 -2.50
N GLU A 78 9.68 -9.38 -2.98
CA GLU A 78 11.00 -9.40 -3.64
C GLU A 78 10.99 -8.53 -4.89
N LEU A 79 9.98 -8.65 -5.75
CA LEU A 79 9.81 -7.80 -6.92
C LEU A 79 9.68 -6.33 -6.52
N GLY A 80 8.91 -6.04 -5.48
CA GLY A 80 8.72 -4.68 -4.96
C GLY A 80 10.03 -4.05 -4.49
N VAL A 81 10.87 -4.80 -3.77
CA VAL A 81 12.19 -4.34 -3.31
C VAL A 81 13.11 -4.06 -4.49
N ALA A 82 13.19 -4.97 -5.47
CA ALA A 82 14.01 -4.80 -6.67
C ALA A 82 13.60 -3.56 -7.49
N LEU A 83 12.29 -3.36 -7.70
CA LEU A 83 11.77 -2.19 -8.39
C LEU A 83 12.03 -0.88 -7.63
N LEU A 84 11.93 -0.92 -6.30
CA LEU A 84 12.22 0.26 -5.45
C LEU A 84 13.68 0.68 -5.54
N GLU A 85 14.61 -0.26 -5.54
CA GLU A 85 16.04 0.03 -5.74
C GLU A 85 16.29 0.67 -7.10
N GLY A 86 15.70 0.16 -8.18
CA GLY A 86 15.81 0.75 -9.52
C GLY A 86 15.21 2.17 -9.59
N LEU A 87 14.17 2.47 -8.82
CA LEU A 87 13.59 3.82 -8.75
C LEU A 87 14.49 4.81 -8.00
N LYS A 88 15.28 4.38 -7.03
CA LYS A 88 16.28 5.22 -6.34
C LYS A 88 17.37 5.68 -7.30
N GLU A 89 17.82 4.79 -8.18
CA GLU A 89 18.85 5.08 -9.17
C GLU A 89 18.34 5.93 -10.34
N ASN A 90 17.12 5.66 -10.81
CA ASN A 90 16.48 6.34 -11.93
C ASN A 90 15.02 6.74 -11.58
N PRO A 91 14.81 7.82 -10.85
CA PRO A 91 13.47 8.27 -10.51
C PRO A 91 12.70 8.66 -11.78
N LYS A 92 11.63 7.91 -12.06
CA LYS A 92 10.74 8.22 -13.19
C LYS A 92 9.79 9.33 -12.81
N VAL A 93 9.79 10.41 -13.61
CA VAL A 93 8.74 11.42 -13.52
C VAL A 93 7.45 10.80 -14.05
N PRO A 94 6.37 10.76 -13.26
CA PRO A 94 5.11 10.20 -13.71
C PRO A 94 4.48 11.07 -14.80
N GLU A 95 4.09 10.46 -15.93
CA GLU A 95 3.27 11.13 -16.91
C GLU A 95 1.90 11.47 -16.33
N PHE A 96 1.42 12.66 -16.63
CA PHE A 96 0.08 13.07 -16.24
C PHE A 96 -0.94 12.36 -17.15
N VAL A 97 -1.74 11.50 -16.53
CA VAL A 97 -2.87 10.85 -17.21
C VAL A 97 -4.12 11.70 -16.96
N GLN A 98 -4.66 12.27 -18.03
CA GLN A 98 -5.94 12.97 -17.96
C GLN A 98 -7.06 11.92 -17.94
N TYR A 99 -7.76 11.84 -16.84
CA TYR A 99 -8.96 11.02 -16.74
C TYR A 99 -10.16 11.74 -17.34
N PRO A 100 -11.12 11.03 -17.94
CA PRO A 100 -12.35 11.63 -18.40
C PRO A 100 -13.13 12.24 -17.24
N ASP A 101 -13.80 13.35 -17.48
CA ASP A 101 -14.70 13.95 -16.51
C ASP A 101 -15.95 13.08 -16.38
N LEU A 102 -16.12 12.46 -15.22
CA LEU A 102 -17.24 11.55 -14.96
C LEU A 102 -18.61 12.20 -15.05
N ARG A 103 -18.69 13.53 -14.94
CA ARG A 103 -19.93 14.28 -15.14
C ARG A 103 -20.43 14.23 -16.58
N ASN A 104 -19.53 13.94 -17.53
CA ASN A 104 -19.82 13.85 -18.96
C ASN A 104 -20.02 12.40 -19.43
N ILE A 105 -19.98 11.42 -18.51
CA ILE A 105 -20.18 10.01 -18.82
C ILE A 105 -21.60 9.63 -18.39
N SER A 106 -22.39 9.15 -19.34
CA SER A 106 -23.67 8.51 -19.01
C SER A 106 -23.40 7.18 -18.34
N ILE A 107 -23.79 7.05 -17.08
CA ILE A 107 -23.81 5.77 -16.37
C ILE A 107 -25.16 5.15 -16.74
N MET A 108 -25.10 4.06 -17.50
CA MET A 108 -26.30 3.25 -17.75
C MET A 108 -26.51 2.38 -16.51
N ASP A 109 -27.67 2.54 -15.88
CA ASP A 109 -28.12 1.74 -14.74
C ASP A 109 -28.43 0.29 -15.16
#